data_5e459d1e0f32ffdb03562914927c3a23
#
_entry.id   5e459d1e0f32ffdb03562914927c3a23
#
_cell.length_a   1.000
_cell.length_b   1.000
_cell.length_c   1.000
_cell.angle_alpha   90.00
_cell.angle_beta   90.00
_cell.angle_gamma   90.00
#
_symmetry.space_group_name_H-M   'P 1'
#
loop_
_entity.id
_entity.type
_entity.pdbx_description
1 polymer ?
#
loop_
_entity_poly.entity_id
_entity_poly.type
_entity_poly.pdbx_seq_one_letter_code
_entity_poly.pdbx_strand_id
1 'polypeptide(L)'
;MQTFLQQMSSKIKGTLSGLDRVRFRGTIRWLSSLRGMGAYLGTMRILLKDFTNWAKAKTAEIDTATAALAKEAGRPVVYLPSSTVRKETLALDIARTDNITEGLIAVFKCVEPCWSFKVGPNAQTKKLELRYQPLKCSHLYFYMLDRELGLTHLRLQMWAPFSVHVCINGREWLARQLMQAGIGFDQRDNCFVDLDDLPRAQELASRQLRTNWSAMLDNLIARCHPAHQTMFANRPLEYYWSAEETEWATDVLFQSPQALASVYPNLLRHAVTTFGSLDTLRFLGQVPVVHRNTTREVISSFTTRPEGTRVKHSINRNSIKMYDKQQTVLRVETTINDPRDLKVFRTKEGDPDGKKSWLRLRKGVADLQRRAEVSQKSNERYLEGLASVQHDQSLESTVQSICEPTVLQGRRVRALQPLSPEDGLLLATVIRGEFAMNGFRNRDLRPLLFEDAQTPTEEIRRQAAKITRLLRLLRGHGLIQKVPTTHRYTLTAKGRQTIASIQVAKQASAEKLSKLAV
;
A
#
# COMPACT_ATOMS: atom_id res chain seq x y z
N MET A 1 -0.37 -0.91 -17.29
CA MET A 1 -1.84 -1.03 -17.20
C MET A 1 -2.49 -1.18 -18.56
N GLN A 2 -2.07 -0.43 -19.56
CA GLN A 2 -2.68 -0.48 -20.90
C GLN A 2 -2.67 -1.88 -21.51
N THR A 3 -1.54 -2.59 -21.49
CA THR A 3 -1.43 -3.95 -22.02
C THR A 3 -2.39 -4.92 -21.32
N PHE A 4 -2.46 -4.83 -19.97
CA PHE A 4 -3.39 -5.64 -19.19
C PHE A 4 -4.86 -5.39 -19.59
N LEU A 5 -5.26 -4.12 -19.70
CA LEU A 5 -6.63 -3.75 -20.06
C LEU A 5 -6.98 -4.17 -21.49
N GLN A 6 -6.03 -4.08 -22.44
CA GLN A 6 -6.22 -4.56 -23.80
C GLN A 6 -6.46 -6.08 -23.83
N GLN A 7 -5.65 -6.85 -23.09
CA GLN A 7 -5.82 -8.30 -23.00
C GLN A 7 -7.15 -8.72 -22.36
N MET A 8 -7.66 -7.91 -21.44
CA MET A 8 -8.91 -8.17 -20.72
C MET A 8 -10.13 -7.46 -21.34
N SER A 9 -9.98 -6.76 -22.46
CA SER A 9 -11.01 -5.88 -23.02
C SER A 9 -12.37 -6.54 -23.22
N SER A 10 -12.39 -7.81 -23.60
CA SER A 10 -13.62 -8.59 -23.77
C SER A 10 -14.26 -9.07 -22.46
N LYS A 11 -13.59 -8.92 -21.32
CA LYS A 11 -14.03 -9.43 -20.01
C LYS A 11 -14.33 -8.31 -18.99
N ILE A 12 -13.95 -7.06 -19.28
CA ILE A 12 -14.07 -5.94 -18.36
C ILE A 12 -15.05 -4.87 -18.84
N LYS A 13 -15.69 -4.18 -17.90
CA LYS A 13 -16.50 -2.99 -18.15
C LYS A 13 -15.63 -1.72 -18.22
N GLY A 14 -14.58 -1.65 -17.39
CA GLY A 14 -13.64 -0.54 -17.33
C GLY A 14 -12.88 -0.48 -16.00
N THR A 15 -12.36 0.69 -15.68
CA THR A 15 -11.54 0.90 -14.47
C THR A 15 -11.98 2.14 -13.70
N LEU A 16 -11.88 2.07 -12.38
CA LEU A 16 -12.07 3.20 -11.47
C LEU A 16 -10.91 3.29 -10.51
N SER A 17 -10.20 4.43 -10.50
CA SER A 17 -9.10 4.70 -9.58
C SER A 17 -9.43 5.85 -8.64
N GLY A 18 -9.09 5.71 -7.37
CA GLY A 18 -9.36 6.76 -6.39
C GLY A 18 -8.89 6.44 -4.99
N LEU A 19 -9.13 7.37 -4.09
CA LEU A 19 -8.92 7.17 -2.66
C LEU A 19 -9.81 6.03 -2.17
N ASP A 20 -9.20 5.09 -1.45
CA ASP A 20 -9.93 4.05 -0.73
C ASP A 20 -10.11 4.49 0.73
N ARG A 21 -9.02 4.74 1.41
CA ARG A 21 -9.02 5.25 2.78
C ARG A 21 -7.89 6.23 3.00
N VAL A 22 -8.19 7.29 3.75
CA VAL A 22 -7.16 8.23 4.23
C VAL A 22 -7.30 8.40 5.73
N ARG A 23 -6.19 8.27 6.44
CA ARG A 23 -6.10 8.59 7.85
C ARG A 23 -5.24 9.82 8.04
N PHE A 24 -5.89 10.90 8.46
CA PHE A 24 -5.22 12.15 8.80
C PHE A 24 -4.86 12.20 10.28
N ARG A 25 -3.80 12.93 10.57
CA ARG A 25 -3.41 13.29 11.92
C ARG A 25 -3.26 14.79 12.03
N GLY A 26 -4.00 15.37 12.94
CA GLY A 26 -3.83 16.74 13.41
C GLY A 26 -2.89 16.78 14.60
N THR A 27 -1.87 17.62 14.49
CA THR A 27 -0.84 17.78 15.52
C THR A 27 -0.69 19.25 15.84
N ILE A 28 -0.82 19.61 17.10
CA ILE A 28 -0.48 20.95 17.58
C ILE A 28 1.04 21.01 17.69
N ARG A 29 1.70 21.68 16.72
CA ARG A 29 3.17 21.65 16.59
C ARG A 29 3.90 22.03 17.87
N TRP A 30 3.41 23.06 18.56
CA TRP A 30 3.98 23.50 19.83
C TRP A 30 3.92 22.42 20.92
N LEU A 31 2.87 21.64 20.97
CA LEU A 31 2.66 20.62 21.99
C LEU A 31 3.22 19.24 21.57
N SER A 32 3.83 19.11 20.39
CA SER A 32 4.21 17.80 19.84
C SER A 32 5.62 17.34 20.17
N SER A 33 6.41 18.16 20.85
CA SER A 33 7.79 17.85 21.25
C SER A 33 8.09 18.34 22.67
N LEU A 34 9.09 17.74 23.31
CA LEU A 34 9.53 18.18 24.66
C LEU A 34 9.89 19.66 24.69
N ARG A 35 10.66 20.13 23.71
CA ARG A 35 11.06 21.53 23.59
C ARG A 35 9.85 22.46 23.40
N GLY A 36 8.95 22.10 22.50
CA GLY A 36 7.76 22.90 22.20
C GLY A 36 6.81 22.94 23.39
N MET A 37 6.54 21.79 24.03
CA MET A 37 5.69 21.73 25.23
C MET A 37 6.30 22.51 26.38
N GLY A 38 7.61 22.40 26.62
CA GLY A 38 8.29 23.19 27.62
C GLY A 38 8.21 24.70 27.38
N ALA A 39 8.40 25.14 26.10
CA ALA A 39 8.25 26.52 25.70
C ALA A 39 6.79 27.03 25.90
N TYR A 40 5.79 26.21 25.55
CA TYR A 40 4.39 26.54 25.81
C TYR A 40 4.10 26.74 27.29
N LEU A 41 4.50 25.78 28.16
CA LEU A 41 4.32 25.89 29.60
C LEU A 41 4.99 27.13 30.17
N GLY A 42 6.22 27.43 29.76
CA GLY A 42 6.94 28.65 30.15
C GLY A 42 6.21 29.93 29.72
N THR A 43 5.74 30.00 28.47
CA THR A 43 4.99 31.17 27.98
C THR A 43 3.68 31.38 28.73
N MET A 44 2.99 30.26 29.07
CA MET A 44 1.74 30.28 29.83
C MET A 44 1.94 30.39 31.34
N ARG A 45 3.20 30.49 31.79
CA ARG A 45 3.59 30.54 33.21
C ARG A 45 3.07 29.35 34.03
N ILE A 46 2.98 28.16 33.40
CA ILE A 46 2.58 26.93 34.07
C ILE A 46 3.84 26.23 34.57
N LEU A 47 3.96 26.08 35.87
CA LEU A 47 5.10 25.39 36.47
C LEU A 47 4.98 23.86 36.23
N LEU A 48 6.12 23.16 36.17
CA LEU A 48 6.10 21.71 36.00
C LEU A 48 5.31 20.97 37.07
N LYS A 49 5.33 21.45 38.32
CA LYS A 49 4.51 20.89 39.42
C LYS A 49 3.01 20.98 39.15
N ASP A 50 2.56 21.97 38.39
CA ASP A 50 1.15 22.24 38.09
C ASP A 50 0.69 21.60 36.80
N PHE A 51 1.60 21.00 36.03
CA PHE A 51 1.31 20.39 34.73
C PHE A 51 0.13 19.39 34.76
N THR A 52 0.12 18.52 35.79
CA THR A 52 -0.91 17.49 35.92
C THR A 52 -2.29 18.11 36.13
N ASN A 53 -2.37 19.16 36.95
CA ASN A 53 -3.63 19.87 37.23
C ASN A 53 -4.11 20.62 35.97
N TRP A 54 -3.18 21.29 35.26
CA TRP A 54 -3.47 21.94 33.99
C TRP A 54 -4.02 20.92 32.95
N ALA A 55 -3.36 19.76 32.80
CA ALA A 55 -3.80 18.75 31.84
C ALA A 55 -5.16 18.16 32.22
N LYS A 56 -5.43 17.92 33.51
CA LYS A 56 -6.73 17.48 34.02
C LYS A 56 -7.82 18.53 33.75
N ALA A 57 -7.53 19.81 33.97
CA ALA A 57 -8.48 20.88 33.68
C ALA A 57 -8.84 20.89 32.17
N LYS A 58 -7.84 20.77 31.28
CA LYS A 58 -8.12 20.68 29.85
C LYS A 58 -8.91 19.42 29.45
N THR A 59 -8.66 18.29 30.09
CA THR A 59 -9.45 17.07 29.92
C THR A 59 -10.91 17.29 30.36
N ALA A 60 -11.14 17.99 31.46
CA ALA A 60 -12.50 18.30 31.95
C ALA A 60 -13.23 19.27 31.00
N GLU A 61 -12.55 20.28 30.44
CA GLU A 61 -13.11 21.17 29.41
C GLU A 61 -13.57 20.35 28.18
N ILE A 62 -12.76 19.38 27.72
CA ILE A 62 -13.11 18.48 26.62
C ILE A 62 -14.34 17.63 26.98
N ASP A 63 -14.37 17.02 28.16
CA ASP A 63 -15.49 16.18 28.62
C ASP A 63 -16.79 17.00 28.67
N THR A 64 -16.76 18.19 29.25
CA THR A 64 -17.94 19.07 29.35
C THR A 64 -18.46 19.47 27.99
N ALA A 65 -17.57 19.93 27.11
CA ALA A 65 -17.97 20.33 25.76
C ALA A 65 -18.50 19.15 24.92
N THR A 66 -17.91 17.95 25.10
CA THR A 66 -18.40 16.73 24.44
C THR A 66 -19.78 16.31 24.93
N ALA A 67 -20.01 16.38 26.24
CA ALA A 67 -21.32 16.07 26.81
C ALA A 67 -22.41 17.05 26.32
N ALA A 68 -22.08 18.35 26.24
CA ALA A 68 -22.98 19.37 25.70
C ALA A 68 -23.31 19.11 24.22
N LEU A 69 -22.28 18.86 23.39
CA LEU A 69 -22.45 18.54 21.98
C LEU A 69 -23.32 17.29 21.76
N ALA A 70 -23.06 16.23 22.51
CA ALA A 70 -23.81 14.99 22.40
C ALA A 70 -25.27 15.18 22.84
N LYS A 71 -25.51 15.93 23.91
CA LYS A 71 -26.86 16.29 24.40
C LYS A 71 -27.64 17.12 23.38
N GLU A 72 -27.02 18.13 22.79
CA GLU A 72 -27.61 18.97 21.74
C GLU A 72 -28.01 18.13 20.52
N ALA A 73 -27.14 17.21 20.11
CA ALA A 73 -27.40 16.29 19.02
C ALA A 73 -28.37 15.15 19.39
N GLY A 74 -28.81 15.02 20.66
CA GLY A 74 -29.62 13.88 21.11
C GLY A 74 -28.92 12.54 20.99
N ARG A 75 -27.56 12.49 21.15
CA ARG A 75 -26.75 11.31 20.90
C ARG A 75 -26.03 10.80 22.15
N PRO A 76 -25.77 9.47 22.24
CA PRO A 76 -25.16 8.90 23.43
C PRO A 76 -23.65 9.17 23.49
N VAL A 77 -23.13 9.33 24.73
CA VAL A 77 -21.73 9.20 25.05
C VAL A 77 -21.54 7.87 25.78
N VAL A 78 -20.88 6.91 25.14
CA VAL A 78 -20.74 5.53 25.63
C VAL A 78 -19.31 5.26 26.05
N TYR A 79 -19.12 4.85 27.31
CA TYR A 79 -17.82 4.36 27.76
C TYR A 79 -17.61 2.90 27.35
N LEU A 80 -16.50 2.61 26.68
CA LEU A 80 -16.10 1.28 26.28
C LEU A 80 -14.97 0.77 27.18
N PRO A 81 -15.19 -0.30 27.96
CA PRO A 81 -14.19 -0.83 28.88
C PRO A 81 -12.98 -1.42 28.17
N SER A 82 -13.16 -1.87 26.93
CA SER A 82 -12.09 -2.38 26.09
C SER A 82 -11.92 -1.57 24.81
N SER A 83 -10.68 -1.22 24.49
CA SER A 83 -10.33 -0.55 23.22
C SER A 83 -10.42 -1.47 21.99
N THR A 84 -10.54 -2.78 22.21
CA THR A 84 -10.63 -3.80 21.14
C THR A 84 -12.02 -3.92 20.54
N VAL A 85 -13.03 -3.33 21.16
CA VAL A 85 -14.41 -3.28 20.62
C VAL A 85 -14.41 -2.57 19.27
N ARG A 86 -15.11 -3.16 18.30
CA ARG A 86 -15.26 -2.59 16.94
C ARG A 86 -16.24 -1.42 16.98
N LYS A 87 -15.71 -0.22 17.18
CA LYS A 87 -16.48 1.02 17.34
C LYS A 87 -17.31 1.37 16.11
N GLU A 88 -16.78 1.07 14.93
CA GLU A 88 -17.48 1.31 13.65
C GLU A 88 -18.74 0.46 13.54
N THR A 89 -18.69 -0.83 13.90
CA THR A 89 -19.85 -1.70 13.91
C THR A 89 -20.92 -1.17 14.86
N LEU A 90 -20.54 -0.78 16.09
CA LEU A 90 -21.47 -0.18 17.06
C LEU A 90 -22.09 1.12 16.53
N ALA A 91 -21.30 1.97 15.88
CA ALA A 91 -21.81 3.21 15.30
C ALA A 91 -22.83 2.94 14.19
N LEU A 92 -22.54 2.00 13.30
CA LEU A 92 -23.46 1.60 12.23
C LEU A 92 -24.76 0.98 12.77
N ASP A 93 -24.66 0.18 13.83
CA ASP A 93 -25.84 -0.42 14.46
C ASP A 93 -26.73 0.67 15.10
N ILE A 94 -26.13 1.64 15.82
CA ILE A 94 -26.85 2.80 16.36
C ILE A 94 -27.50 3.61 15.21
N ALA A 95 -26.74 3.89 14.15
CA ALA A 95 -27.25 4.66 13.02
C ALA A 95 -28.46 4.01 12.37
N ARG A 96 -28.44 2.67 12.22
CA ARG A 96 -29.58 1.91 11.67
C ARG A 96 -30.78 1.91 12.63
N THR A 97 -30.55 1.62 13.93
CA THR A 97 -31.60 1.55 14.92
C THR A 97 -32.32 2.88 15.08
N ASP A 98 -31.60 3.97 15.08
CA ASP A 98 -32.12 5.32 15.29
C ASP A 98 -32.45 6.04 13.97
N ASN A 99 -32.34 5.37 12.82
CA ASN A 99 -32.59 5.92 11.48
C ASN A 99 -31.81 7.22 11.20
N ILE A 100 -30.52 7.28 11.61
CA ILE A 100 -29.69 8.46 11.42
C ILE A 100 -29.21 8.50 9.96
N THR A 101 -29.55 9.57 9.27
CA THR A 101 -29.14 9.81 7.87
C THR A 101 -28.03 10.84 7.76
N GLU A 102 -27.88 11.74 8.74
CA GLU A 102 -26.85 12.79 8.78
C GLU A 102 -26.57 13.21 10.24
N GLY A 103 -25.34 13.68 10.50
CA GLY A 103 -24.94 14.23 11.78
C GLY A 103 -24.20 13.24 12.69
N LEU A 104 -24.10 13.60 13.96
CA LEU A 104 -23.42 12.79 14.99
C LEU A 104 -24.24 11.52 15.26
N ILE A 105 -23.55 10.35 15.23
CA ILE A 105 -24.17 9.07 15.57
C ILE A 105 -24.00 8.78 17.07
N ALA A 106 -22.76 8.80 17.54
CA ALA A 106 -22.42 8.54 18.93
C ALA A 106 -21.00 9.03 19.23
N VAL A 107 -20.71 9.23 20.51
CA VAL A 107 -19.37 9.43 20.99
C VAL A 107 -18.95 8.23 21.84
N PHE A 108 -17.87 7.55 21.46
CA PHE A 108 -17.30 6.46 22.27
C PHE A 108 -16.09 6.96 23.05
N LYS A 109 -16.04 6.68 24.34
CA LYS A 109 -14.92 6.99 25.21
C LYS A 109 -14.23 5.69 25.63
N CYS A 110 -12.90 5.61 25.46
CA CYS A 110 -12.12 4.47 25.92
C CYS A 110 -10.70 4.88 26.31
N VAL A 111 -10.02 4.01 27.07
CA VAL A 111 -8.62 4.22 27.47
C VAL A 111 -7.71 3.42 26.56
N GLU A 112 -6.74 4.10 25.94
CA GLU A 112 -5.81 3.50 24.99
C GLU A 112 -4.36 3.93 25.26
N PRO A 113 -3.37 3.08 24.92
CA PRO A 113 -1.97 3.49 24.95
C PRO A 113 -1.69 4.56 23.87
N CYS A 114 -1.00 5.61 24.27
CA CYS A 114 -0.58 6.68 23.36
C CYS A 114 0.69 7.35 23.87
N TRP A 115 1.39 8.05 22.99
CA TRP A 115 2.50 8.91 23.38
C TRP A 115 1.94 10.19 24.01
N SER A 116 2.39 10.50 25.22
CA SER A 116 1.85 11.59 26.03
C SER A 116 2.90 12.18 26.96
N PHE A 117 2.59 13.36 27.49
CA PHE A 117 3.45 14.04 28.46
C PHE A 117 3.11 13.65 29.89
N LYS A 118 4.15 13.49 30.70
CA LYS A 118 4.09 13.29 32.14
C LYS A 118 5.22 14.09 32.79
N VAL A 119 4.95 14.68 33.94
CA VAL A 119 5.97 15.29 34.80
C VAL A 119 6.28 14.34 35.95
N GLY A 120 7.52 14.20 36.27
CA GLY A 120 7.99 13.39 37.41
C GLY A 120 9.41 13.74 37.81
N PRO A 121 9.87 13.28 39.00
CA PRO A 121 11.22 13.54 39.45
C PRO A 121 12.25 12.81 38.60
N ASN A 122 13.33 13.50 38.28
CA ASN A 122 14.51 12.87 37.70
C ASN A 122 15.27 12.13 38.80
N ALA A 123 15.63 10.87 38.57
CA ALA A 123 16.27 10.02 39.56
C ALA A 123 17.64 10.56 40.01
N GLN A 124 18.37 11.21 39.10
CA GLN A 124 19.72 11.72 39.36
C GLN A 124 19.70 13.14 39.95
N THR A 125 18.94 14.05 39.33
CA THR A 125 18.95 15.48 39.70
C THR A 125 17.94 15.83 40.79
N LYS A 126 17.01 14.90 41.11
CA LYS A 126 15.86 15.10 42.04
C LYS A 126 14.92 16.24 41.62
N LYS A 127 15.16 16.90 40.48
CA LYS A 127 14.30 17.97 39.96
C LYS A 127 13.16 17.40 39.15
N LEU A 128 12.05 18.12 39.04
CA LEU A 128 10.95 17.76 38.16
C LEU A 128 11.39 17.92 36.72
N GLU A 129 11.02 16.94 35.90
CA GLU A 129 11.24 16.98 34.47
C GLU A 129 9.99 16.57 33.70
N LEU A 130 9.82 17.17 32.52
CA LEU A 130 8.80 16.80 31.56
C LEU A 130 9.32 15.64 30.68
N ARG A 131 8.54 14.57 30.59
CA ARG A 131 8.84 13.38 29.77
C ARG A 131 7.78 13.16 28.71
N TYR A 132 8.19 12.73 27.55
CA TYR A 132 7.29 12.29 26.47
C TYR A 132 7.46 10.78 26.31
N GLN A 133 6.44 10.01 26.66
CA GLN A 133 6.52 8.55 26.79
C GLN A 133 5.16 7.89 26.52
N PRO A 134 5.14 6.56 26.26
CA PRO A 134 3.88 5.81 26.19
C PRO A 134 3.14 5.84 27.53
N LEU A 135 1.87 6.26 27.49
CA LEU A 135 0.95 6.29 28.63
C LEU A 135 -0.42 5.77 28.19
N LYS A 136 -1.26 5.39 29.16
CA LYS A 136 -2.68 5.12 28.91
C LYS A 136 -3.48 6.41 29.13
N CYS A 137 -4.17 6.88 28.08
CA CYS A 137 -4.97 8.10 28.13
C CYS A 137 -6.39 7.82 27.61
N SER A 138 -7.34 8.61 28.08
CA SER A 138 -8.69 8.61 27.54
C SER A 138 -8.69 9.17 26.12
N HIS A 139 -9.48 8.56 25.26
CA HIS A 139 -9.75 9.00 23.90
C HIS A 139 -11.24 9.07 23.66
N LEU A 140 -11.66 10.05 22.87
CA LEU A 140 -13.01 10.17 22.35
C LEU A 140 -13.03 9.84 20.87
N TYR A 141 -14.06 9.11 20.46
CA TYR A 141 -14.33 8.79 19.07
C TYR A 141 -15.69 9.34 18.69
N PHE A 142 -15.70 10.39 17.89
CA PHE A 142 -16.92 10.98 17.33
C PHE A 142 -17.23 10.29 16.02
N TYR A 143 -18.25 9.45 15.98
CA TYR A 143 -18.75 8.83 14.76
C TYR A 143 -19.89 9.65 14.19
N MET A 144 -19.84 9.92 12.89
CA MET A 144 -20.84 10.73 12.21
C MET A 144 -21.12 10.26 10.80
N LEU A 145 -22.32 10.51 10.32
CA LEU A 145 -22.69 10.48 8.92
C LEU A 145 -22.61 11.91 8.38
N ASP A 146 -21.52 12.19 7.69
CA ASP A 146 -21.32 13.50 7.06
C ASP A 146 -22.01 13.51 5.70
N ARG A 147 -22.64 14.64 5.36
CA ARG A 147 -23.38 14.78 4.11
C ARG A 147 -22.51 14.55 2.88
N GLU A 148 -21.26 15.01 2.93
CA GLU A 148 -20.31 14.92 1.82
C GLU A 148 -19.42 13.67 1.93
N LEU A 149 -18.89 13.38 3.12
CA LEU A 149 -17.89 12.34 3.34
C LEU A 149 -18.47 10.95 3.63
N GLY A 150 -19.77 10.86 3.97
CA GLY A 150 -20.38 9.62 4.44
C GLY A 150 -19.95 9.28 5.87
N LEU A 151 -19.78 8.00 6.17
CA LEU A 151 -19.35 7.56 7.50
C LEU A 151 -17.92 8.01 7.77
N THR A 152 -17.77 8.85 8.78
CA THR A 152 -16.49 9.45 9.16
C THR A 152 -16.35 9.39 10.66
N HIS A 153 -15.12 9.25 11.15
CA HIS A 153 -14.86 9.39 12.58
C HIS A 153 -13.64 10.24 12.88
N LEU A 154 -13.74 10.96 13.99
CA LEU A 154 -12.67 11.71 14.59
C LEU A 154 -12.30 11.08 15.92
N ARG A 155 -11.02 10.74 16.12
CA ARG A 155 -10.45 10.27 17.39
C ARG A 155 -9.65 11.39 18.02
N LEU A 156 -10.01 11.80 19.23
CA LEU A 156 -9.35 12.85 20.01
C LEU A 156 -8.65 12.25 21.24
N GLN A 157 -7.36 12.51 21.38
CA GLN A 157 -6.61 12.23 22.59
C GLN A 157 -6.90 13.31 23.65
N MET A 158 -7.46 12.93 24.79
CA MET A 158 -7.91 13.88 25.83
C MET A 158 -6.80 14.38 26.74
N TRP A 159 -5.56 13.97 26.52
CA TRP A 159 -4.38 14.39 27.27
C TRP A 159 -3.33 14.98 26.34
N ALA A 160 -2.47 15.89 26.87
CA ALA A 160 -1.42 16.49 26.05
C ALA A 160 -0.57 15.42 25.33
N PRO A 161 -0.36 15.57 24.02
CA PRO A 161 -0.45 16.76 23.17
C PRO A 161 -1.80 17.00 22.48
N PHE A 162 -2.91 16.39 22.89
CA PHE A 162 -4.27 16.57 22.33
C PHE A 162 -4.33 16.28 20.82
N SER A 163 -3.63 15.26 20.38
CA SER A 163 -3.59 14.90 18.96
C SER A 163 -4.94 14.33 18.50
N VAL A 164 -5.27 14.60 17.26
CA VAL A 164 -6.49 14.07 16.62
C VAL A 164 -6.16 13.20 15.43
N HIS A 165 -7.02 12.22 15.16
CA HIS A 165 -6.99 11.44 13.94
C HIS A 165 -8.36 11.50 13.30
N VAL A 166 -8.39 11.69 11.98
CA VAL A 166 -9.62 11.62 11.17
C VAL A 166 -9.45 10.53 10.14
N CYS A 167 -10.43 9.64 10.05
CA CYS A 167 -10.46 8.59 9.04
C CYS A 167 -11.60 8.88 8.07
N ILE A 168 -11.27 8.93 6.79
CA ILE A 168 -12.21 9.17 5.70
C ILE A 168 -12.15 7.98 4.74
N ASN A 169 -13.34 7.47 4.37
CA ASN A 169 -13.50 6.48 3.33
C ASN A 169 -13.75 7.18 1.99
N GLY A 170 -12.80 7.06 1.06
CA GLY A 170 -12.89 7.73 -0.25
C GLY A 170 -13.99 7.15 -1.15
N ARG A 171 -14.39 5.88 -0.95
CA ARG A 171 -15.48 5.24 -1.71
C ARG A 171 -16.85 5.72 -1.22
N GLU A 172 -17.04 5.87 0.09
CA GLU A 172 -18.25 6.48 0.66
C GLU A 172 -18.41 7.93 0.19
N TRP A 173 -17.33 8.69 0.22
CA TRP A 173 -17.33 10.04 -0.32
C TRP A 173 -17.71 10.07 -1.81
N LEU A 174 -17.12 9.17 -2.62
CA LEU A 174 -17.48 9.08 -4.04
C LEU A 174 -18.94 8.69 -4.24
N ALA A 175 -19.46 7.75 -3.45
CA ALA A 175 -20.87 7.34 -3.52
C ALA A 175 -21.82 8.53 -3.29
N ARG A 176 -21.52 9.41 -2.32
CA ARG A 176 -22.31 10.64 -2.09
C ARG A 176 -22.29 11.57 -3.29
N GLN A 177 -21.15 11.71 -3.96
CA GLN A 177 -21.04 12.55 -5.16
C GLN A 177 -21.77 11.95 -6.37
N LEU A 178 -21.72 10.62 -6.53
CA LEU A 178 -22.48 9.91 -7.56
C LEU A 178 -23.99 10.10 -7.38
N MET A 179 -24.47 9.95 -6.14
CA MET A 179 -25.89 10.20 -5.80
C MET A 179 -26.29 11.64 -6.14
N GLN A 180 -25.49 12.63 -5.76
CA GLN A 180 -25.74 14.04 -6.07
C GLN A 180 -25.72 14.34 -7.58
N ALA A 181 -24.94 13.58 -8.34
CA ALA A 181 -24.84 13.69 -9.80
C ALA A 181 -25.92 12.89 -10.54
N GLY A 182 -26.79 12.13 -9.83
CA GLY A 182 -27.81 11.29 -10.43
C GLY A 182 -27.27 10.07 -11.17
N ILE A 183 -26.06 9.60 -10.84
CA ILE A 183 -25.42 8.45 -11.47
C ILE A 183 -25.77 7.19 -10.66
N GLY A 184 -26.36 6.19 -11.33
CA GLY A 184 -26.66 4.91 -10.73
C GLY A 184 -25.40 4.07 -10.48
N PHE A 185 -25.40 3.34 -9.35
CA PHE A 185 -24.31 2.44 -8.99
C PHE A 185 -24.79 1.32 -8.06
N ASP A 186 -24.10 0.16 -8.09
CA ASP A 186 -24.20 -0.88 -7.07
C ASP A 186 -22.92 -0.86 -6.23
N GLN A 187 -23.04 -0.48 -4.96
CA GLN A 187 -21.95 -0.50 -3.99
C GLN A 187 -22.15 -1.61 -2.98
N ARG A 188 -21.15 -2.47 -2.85
CA ARG A 188 -21.12 -3.53 -1.85
C ARG A 188 -19.89 -3.34 -0.96
N ASP A 189 -20.15 -3.05 0.32
CA ASP A 189 -19.09 -2.67 1.25
C ASP A 189 -18.27 -1.49 0.67
N ASN A 190 -16.98 -1.57 0.63
CA ASN A 190 -16.08 -0.54 0.10
C ASN A 190 -15.71 -0.79 -1.39
N CYS A 191 -16.69 -1.15 -2.22
CA CYS A 191 -16.46 -1.48 -3.62
C CYS A 191 -17.68 -1.15 -4.49
N PHE A 192 -17.46 -0.50 -5.64
CA PHE A 192 -18.47 -0.38 -6.68
C PHE A 192 -18.35 -1.61 -7.58
N VAL A 193 -19.41 -2.43 -7.61
CA VAL A 193 -19.49 -3.62 -8.48
C VAL A 193 -20.14 -3.29 -9.81
N ASP A 194 -20.91 -2.20 -9.87
CA ASP A 194 -21.46 -1.64 -11.09
C ASP A 194 -21.56 -0.11 -11.03
N LEU A 195 -21.47 0.54 -12.19
CA LEU A 195 -21.51 1.98 -12.38
C LEU A 195 -22.08 2.32 -13.76
N ASP A 196 -23.09 3.17 -13.81
CA ASP A 196 -23.75 3.56 -15.06
C ASP A 196 -22.84 4.44 -15.93
N ASP A 197 -22.03 5.31 -15.30
CA ASP A 197 -21.12 6.23 -16.00
C ASP A 197 -19.72 6.20 -15.35
N LEU A 198 -18.89 5.27 -15.80
CA LEU A 198 -17.51 5.12 -15.34
C LEU A 198 -16.61 6.35 -15.63
N PRO A 199 -16.65 7.00 -16.80
CA PRO A 199 -15.91 8.21 -17.08
C PRO A 199 -16.25 9.33 -16.09
N ARG A 200 -17.52 9.57 -15.85
CA ARG A 200 -17.96 10.59 -14.91
C ARG A 200 -17.62 10.25 -13.46
N ALA A 201 -17.75 8.98 -13.07
CA ALA A 201 -17.31 8.50 -11.77
C ALA A 201 -15.79 8.72 -11.55
N GLN A 202 -14.98 8.50 -12.59
CA GLN A 202 -13.54 8.77 -12.52
C GLN A 202 -13.23 10.27 -12.38
N GLU A 203 -13.99 11.15 -13.04
CA GLU A 203 -13.84 12.60 -12.84
C GLU A 203 -14.14 13.01 -11.40
N LEU A 204 -15.24 12.50 -10.83
CA LEU A 204 -15.64 12.78 -9.45
C LEU A 204 -14.58 12.27 -8.47
N ALA A 205 -14.09 11.04 -8.65
CA ALA A 205 -12.98 10.50 -7.85
C ALA A 205 -11.72 11.38 -7.94
N SER A 206 -11.41 11.91 -9.11
CA SER A 206 -10.26 12.79 -9.31
C SER A 206 -10.43 14.17 -8.66
N ARG A 207 -11.67 14.67 -8.54
CA ARG A 207 -11.97 15.93 -7.85
C ARG A 207 -11.65 15.86 -6.36
N GLN A 208 -11.78 14.69 -5.72
CA GLN A 208 -11.44 14.49 -4.31
C GLN A 208 -9.99 14.94 -4.00
N LEU A 209 -9.07 14.80 -4.96
CA LEU A 209 -7.68 15.21 -4.78
C LEU A 209 -7.48 16.73 -4.74
N ARG A 210 -8.44 17.51 -5.27
CA ARG A 210 -8.40 18.98 -5.31
C ARG A 210 -9.02 19.64 -4.09
N THR A 211 -9.49 18.85 -3.14
CA THR A 211 -10.08 19.35 -1.89
C THR A 211 -9.09 20.17 -1.10
N ASN A 212 -9.57 21.29 -0.53
CA ASN A 212 -8.82 21.99 0.50
C ASN A 212 -8.87 21.21 1.82
N TRP A 213 -7.99 20.21 1.93
CA TRP A 213 -7.95 19.27 3.05
C TRP A 213 -7.79 19.94 4.40
N SER A 214 -6.96 21.00 4.49
CA SER A 214 -6.79 21.72 5.76
C SER A 214 -8.08 22.33 6.21
N ALA A 215 -8.74 23.12 5.35
CA ALA A 215 -10.01 23.75 5.70
C ALA A 215 -11.11 22.75 6.03
N MET A 216 -11.22 21.63 5.27
CA MET A 216 -12.20 20.58 5.54
C MET A 216 -11.96 19.94 6.91
N LEU A 217 -10.72 19.61 7.24
CA LEU A 217 -10.38 18.98 8.51
C LEU A 217 -10.52 19.95 9.69
N ASP A 218 -10.23 21.23 9.51
CA ASP A 218 -10.45 22.26 10.53
C ASP A 218 -11.95 22.47 10.80
N ASN A 219 -12.79 22.46 9.76
CA ASN A 219 -14.26 22.48 9.92
C ASN A 219 -14.77 21.26 10.70
N LEU A 220 -14.20 20.08 10.42
CA LEU A 220 -14.57 18.86 11.15
C LEU A 220 -14.20 18.96 12.63
N ILE A 221 -13.00 19.51 12.93
CA ILE A 221 -12.58 19.78 14.31
C ILE A 221 -13.55 20.76 15.00
N ALA A 222 -13.90 21.86 14.35
CA ALA A 222 -14.81 22.84 14.91
C ALA A 222 -16.18 22.23 15.30
N ARG A 223 -16.66 21.27 14.51
CA ARG A 223 -17.92 20.54 14.75
C ARG A 223 -17.80 19.50 15.87
N CYS A 224 -16.67 18.81 16.00
CA CYS A 224 -16.51 17.67 16.91
C CYS A 224 -15.77 18.01 18.21
N HIS A 225 -14.97 19.05 18.22
CA HIS A 225 -14.11 19.44 19.34
C HIS A 225 -14.23 20.94 19.64
N PRO A 226 -15.43 21.42 20.00
CA PRO A 226 -15.67 22.85 20.25
C PRO A 226 -14.80 23.42 21.37
N ALA A 227 -14.40 22.58 22.36
CA ALA A 227 -13.47 22.99 23.42
C ALA A 227 -12.09 23.45 22.91
N HIS A 228 -11.69 23.11 21.68
CA HIS A 228 -10.36 23.48 21.17
C HIS A 228 -10.11 25.00 21.21
N GLN A 229 -11.08 25.79 20.81
CA GLN A 229 -10.96 27.25 20.79
C GLN A 229 -10.87 27.83 22.21
N THR A 230 -11.71 27.35 23.14
CA THR A 230 -11.72 27.83 24.53
C THR A 230 -10.47 27.38 25.31
N MET A 231 -10.02 26.14 25.10
CA MET A 231 -8.82 25.59 25.72
C MET A 231 -7.57 26.44 25.46
N PHE A 232 -7.50 27.04 24.30
CA PHE A 232 -6.32 27.80 23.84
C PHE A 232 -6.65 29.28 23.54
N ALA A 233 -7.73 29.83 24.12
CA ALA A 233 -8.17 31.21 23.87
C ALA A 233 -7.08 32.24 24.13
N ASN A 234 -6.29 32.07 25.21
CA ASN A 234 -5.19 32.99 25.56
C ASN A 234 -3.99 32.93 24.59
N ARG A 235 -3.88 31.86 23.84
CA ARG A 235 -2.88 31.66 22.78
C ARG A 235 -3.44 30.66 21.77
N PRO A 236 -4.07 31.13 20.71
CA PRO A 236 -4.64 30.25 19.69
C PRO A 236 -3.58 29.30 19.12
N LEU A 237 -3.91 28.02 19.12
CA LEU A 237 -3.08 26.94 18.60
C LEU A 237 -3.87 26.20 17.51
N GLU A 238 -3.25 26.03 16.36
CA GLU A 238 -3.84 25.38 15.21
C GLU A 238 -3.31 23.95 15.03
N TYR A 239 -4.12 23.10 14.42
CA TYR A 239 -3.68 21.79 14.00
C TYR A 239 -2.90 21.86 12.69
N TYR A 240 -1.74 21.25 12.69
CA TYR A 240 -1.02 20.91 11.47
C TYR A 240 -1.43 19.52 11.00
N TRP A 241 -1.94 19.43 9.79
CA TRP A 241 -2.46 18.21 9.22
C TRP A 241 -1.43 17.42 8.43
N SER A 242 -1.37 16.14 8.71
CA SER A 242 -0.57 15.17 7.97
C SER A 242 -1.42 13.96 7.61
N ALA A 243 -1.17 13.37 6.43
CA ALA A 243 -1.72 12.08 6.06
C ALA A 243 -0.80 10.98 6.60
N GLU A 244 -1.24 10.26 7.63
CA GLU A 244 -0.48 9.14 8.20
C GLU A 244 -0.52 7.92 7.29
N GLU A 245 -1.72 7.62 6.77
CA GLU A 245 -1.96 6.48 5.89
C GLU A 245 -2.80 6.94 4.71
N THR A 246 -2.44 6.47 3.53
CA THR A 246 -3.25 6.63 2.32
C THR A 246 -3.36 5.31 1.61
N GLU A 247 -4.58 4.87 1.33
CA GLU A 247 -4.88 3.75 0.46
C GLU A 247 -5.47 4.27 -0.84
N TRP A 248 -4.83 3.92 -1.94
CA TRP A 248 -5.26 4.28 -3.29
C TRP A 248 -5.55 3.00 -4.06
N ALA A 249 -6.78 2.82 -4.48
CA ALA A 249 -7.23 1.64 -5.19
C ALA A 249 -7.47 1.93 -6.67
N THR A 250 -7.07 0.98 -7.50
CA THR A 250 -7.46 0.85 -8.90
C THR A 250 -8.31 -0.41 -9.03
N ASP A 251 -9.58 -0.22 -9.30
CA ASP A 251 -10.58 -1.26 -9.48
C ASP A 251 -10.74 -1.53 -10.98
N VAL A 252 -10.57 -2.77 -11.39
CA VAL A 252 -10.90 -3.26 -12.73
C VAL A 252 -12.23 -4.01 -12.61
N LEU A 253 -13.29 -3.44 -13.15
CA LEU A 253 -14.64 -4.00 -13.09
C LEU A 253 -14.81 -5.05 -14.19
N PHE A 254 -15.10 -6.28 -13.81
CA PHE A 254 -15.38 -7.37 -14.75
C PHE A 254 -16.86 -7.42 -15.11
N GLN A 255 -17.17 -7.94 -16.30
CA GLN A 255 -18.54 -8.04 -16.80
C GLN A 255 -19.41 -8.99 -15.95
N SER A 256 -18.77 -10.01 -15.36
CA SER A 256 -19.44 -10.99 -14.50
C SER A 256 -18.46 -11.64 -13.50
N PRO A 257 -18.97 -12.29 -12.44
CA PRO A 257 -18.16 -13.10 -11.53
C PRO A 257 -17.38 -14.20 -12.24
N GLN A 258 -17.98 -14.83 -13.24
CA GLN A 258 -17.35 -15.91 -14.03
C GLN A 258 -16.18 -15.38 -14.87
N ALA A 259 -16.30 -14.16 -15.40
CA ALA A 259 -15.23 -13.52 -16.16
C ALA A 259 -13.99 -13.29 -15.29
N LEU A 260 -14.14 -12.82 -14.04
CA LEU A 260 -13.03 -12.67 -13.10
C LEU A 260 -12.51 -14.05 -12.64
N ALA A 261 -13.39 -14.95 -12.26
CA ALA A 261 -13.04 -16.30 -11.80
C ALA A 261 -12.21 -17.08 -12.83
N SER A 262 -12.45 -16.86 -14.14
CA SER A 262 -11.69 -17.52 -15.21
C SER A 262 -10.22 -17.09 -15.28
N VAL A 263 -9.88 -15.90 -14.79
CA VAL A 263 -8.51 -15.34 -14.90
C VAL A 263 -7.80 -15.20 -13.56
N TYR A 264 -8.55 -14.96 -12.48
CA TYR A 264 -8.00 -14.62 -11.17
C TYR A 264 -7.02 -15.67 -10.59
N PRO A 265 -7.28 -16.99 -10.68
CA PRO A 265 -6.34 -18.00 -10.17
C PRO A 265 -4.96 -17.90 -10.84
N ASN A 266 -4.91 -17.60 -12.13
CA ASN A 266 -3.64 -17.44 -12.87
C ASN A 266 -2.93 -16.14 -12.48
N LEU A 267 -3.68 -15.03 -12.34
CA LEU A 267 -3.14 -13.76 -11.84
C LEU A 267 -2.56 -13.91 -10.43
N LEU A 268 -3.28 -14.62 -9.56
CA LEU A 268 -2.87 -14.90 -8.20
C LEU A 268 -1.59 -15.72 -8.15
N ARG A 269 -1.54 -16.83 -8.91
CA ARG A 269 -0.35 -17.67 -9.03
C ARG A 269 0.84 -16.85 -9.50
N HIS A 270 0.66 -16.06 -10.56
CA HIS A 270 1.71 -15.21 -11.10
C HIS A 270 2.23 -14.20 -10.07
N ALA A 271 1.34 -13.51 -9.37
CA ALA A 271 1.71 -12.54 -8.34
C ALA A 271 2.50 -13.18 -7.17
N VAL A 272 2.17 -14.42 -6.81
CA VAL A 272 2.86 -15.15 -5.74
C VAL A 272 4.20 -15.73 -6.18
N THR A 273 4.26 -16.30 -7.40
CA THR A 273 5.43 -17.08 -7.83
C THR A 273 6.44 -16.30 -8.67
N THR A 274 6.01 -15.21 -9.31
CA THR A 274 6.84 -14.49 -10.29
C THR A 274 7.30 -13.13 -9.79
N PHE A 275 6.47 -12.42 -9.00
CA PHE A 275 6.86 -11.13 -8.48
C PHE A 275 7.87 -11.27 -7.35
N GLY A 276 9.12 -10.96 -7.69
CA GLY A 276 10.23 -10.94 -6.74
C GLY A 276 10.38 -9.60 -6.03
N SER A 277 11.40 -9.51 -5.16
CA SER A 277 11.70 -8.30 -4.41
C SER A 277 11.98 -7.09 -5.31
N LEU A 278 12.69 -7.30 -6.44
CA LEU A 278 12.97 -6.23 -7.39
C LEU A 278 11.72 -5.71 -8.10
N ASP A 279 10.79 -6.61 -8.41
CA ASP A 279 9.54 -6.22 -9.05
C ASP A 279 8.70 -5.38 -8.09
N THR A 280 8.60 -5.79 -6.82
CA THR A 280 7.89 -5.02 -5.77
C THR A 280 8.49 -3.64 -5.56
N LEU A 281 9.84 -3.53 -5.55
CA LEU A 281 10.52 -2.22 -5.48
C LEU A 281 10.18 -1.35 -6.69
N ARG A 282 10.18 -1.91 -7.90
CA ARG A 282 9.80 -1.20 -9.13
C ARG A 282 8.33 -0.77 -9.12
N PHE A 283 7.42 -1.64 -8.65
CA PHE A 283 6.00 -1.29 -8.52
C PHE A 283 5.84 -0.07 -7.63
N LEU A 284 6.50 -0.02 -6.49
CA LEU A 284 6.46 1.12 -5.56
C LEU A 284 7.32 2.32 -6.00
N GLY A 285 7.91 2.28 -7.21
CA GLY A 285 8.69 3.39 -7.74
C GLY A 285 10.03 3.60 -7.06
N GLN A 286 10.54 2.58 -6.38
CA GLN A 286 11.85 2.61 -5.75
C GLN A 286 12.90 2.09 -6.74
N VAL A 287 14.01 2.83 -6.90
CA VAL A 287 15.13 2.33 -7.69
C VAL A 287 15.85 1.25 -6.88
N PRO A 288 16.01 0.04 -7.41
CA PRO A 288 16.76 -0.99 -6.72
C PRO A 288 18.25 -0.59 -6.70
N VAL A 289 18.68 0.08 -5.66
CA VAL A 289 20.12 0.28 -5.41
C VAL A 289 20.62 -0.98 -4.74
N VAL A 290 21.27 -1.82 -5.52
CA VAL A 290 21.88 -3.06 -5.05
C VAL A 290 23.24 -2.75 -4.44
N HIS A 291 23.27 -2.30 -3.19
CA HIS A 291 24.45 -2.32 -2.37
C HIS A 291 24.49 -3.61 -1.53
N ARG A 292 25.70 -4.10 -1.24
CA ARG A 292 25.96 -5.33 -0.45
C ARG A 292 25.25 -5.34 0.93
N ASN A 293 24.86 -4.17 1.42
CA ASN A 293 24.22 -3.96 2.74
C ASN A 293 22.75 -3.53 2.66
N THR A 294 22.06 -3.72 1.52
CA THR A 294 20.65 -3.36 1.43
C THR A 294 19.80 -4.48 2.03
N THR A 295 19.47 -4.37 3.30
CA THR A 295 18.58 -5.26 4.07
C THR A 295 17.09 -4.97 3.81
N ARG A 296 16.72 -4.51 2.61
CA ARG A 296 15.31 -4.26 2.30
C ARG A 296 14.62 -5.57 1.96
N GLU A 297 14.07 -6.17 2.98
CA GLU A 297 13.23 -7.35 2.85
C GLU A 297 11.87 -6.97 2.30
N VAL A 298 11.40 -7.73 1.32
CA VAL A 298 10.02 -7.68 0.83
C VAL A 298 9.29 -8.87 1.42
N ILE A 299 8.25 -8.58 2.20
CA ILE A 299 7.39 -9.61 2.79
C ILE A 299 6.16 -9.75 1.91
N SER A 300 6.02 -10.93 1.30
CA SER A 300 4.81 -11.29 0.55
C SER A 300 3.94 -12.18 1.41
N SER A 301 2.67 -11.83 1.53
CA SER A 301 1.68 -12.58 2.30
C SER A 301 0.44 -12.86 1.48
N PHE A 302 -0.11 -14.05 1.71
CA PHE A 302 -1.33 -14.53 1.11
C PHE A 302 -2.39 -14.65 2.21
N THR A 303 -3.62 -14.19 1.95
CA THR A 303 -4.71 -14.24 2.92
C THR A 303 -6.02 -14.49 2.20
N THR A 304 -6.76 -15.51 2.63
CA THR A 304 -8.13 -15.78 2.17
C THR A 304 -9.12 -15.21 3.19
N ARG A 305 -10.14 -14.51 2.70
CA ARG A 305 -11.24 -13.93 3.48
C ARG A 305 -12.56 -14.25 2.80
N PRO A 306 -13.71 -14.10 3.50
CA PRO A 306 -15.03 -14.32 2.88
C PRO A 306 -15.26 -13.48 1.61
N GLU A 307 -14.72 -12.26 1.57
CA GLU A 307 -14.82 -11.34 0.43
C GLU A 307 -13.85 -11.64 -0.72
N GLY A 308 -12.92 -12.60 -0.57
CA GLY A 308 -11.98 -12.99 -1.61
C GLY A 308 -10.56 -13.27 -1.10
N THR A 309 -9.69 -13.63 -2.04
CA THR A 309 -8.29 -13.96 -1.77
C THR A 309 -7.38 -12.78 -2.10
N ARG A 310 -6.43 -12.49 -1.23
CA ARG A 310 -5.54 -11.34 -1.32
C ARG A 310 -4.07 -11.74 -1.30
N VAL A 311 -3.30 -11.17 -2.23
CA VAL A 311 -1.83 -11.12 -2.17
C VAL A 311 -1.40 -9.72 -1.75
N LYS A 312 -0.48 -9.62 -0.82
CA LYS A 312 0.11 -8.36 -0.35
C LYS A 312 1.62 -8.45 -0.36
N HIS A 313 2.27 -7.50 -1.01
CA HIS A 313 3.72 -7.30 -0.98
C HIS A 313 4.03 -6.05 -0.16
N SER A 314 4.79 -6.21 0.90
CA SER A 314 5.14 -5.14 1.84
C SER A 314 6.63 -4.87 1.81
N ILE A 315 7.00 -3.59 1.86
CA ILE A 315 8.36 -3.14 2.06
C ILE A 315 8.36 -2.01 3.08
N ASN A 316 9.12 -2.18 4.16
CA ASN A 316 9.06 -1.27 5.31
C ASN A 316 7.60 -1.10 5.79
N ARG A 317 7.08 0.13 5.72
CA ARG A 317 5.71 0.46 6.13
C ARG A 317 4.73 0.63 4.96
N ASN A 318 5.19 0.45 3.73
CA ASN A 318 4.39 0.62 2.51
C ASN A 318 4.06 -0.74 1.91
N SER A 319 2.98 -0.84 1.15
CA SER A 319 2.60 -2.10 0.51
C SER A 319 1.79 -1.88 -0.76
N ILE A 320 1.79 -2.91 -1.61
CA ILE A 320 0.87 -3.06 -2.72
C ILE A 320 0.14 -4.39 -2.58
N LYS A 321 -1.17 -4.38 -2.83
CA LYS A 321 -2.06 -5.53 -2.67
C LYS A 321 -2.81 -5.76 -3.96
N MET A 322 -3.09 -7.01 -4.26
CA MET A 322 -4.05 -7.42 -5.28
C MET A 322 -5.07 -8.37 -4.65
N TYR A 323 -6.34 -8.18 -4.92
CA TYR A 323 -7.38 -9.08 -4.44
C TYR A 323 -8.64 -9.05 -5.30
N ASP A 324 -9.33 -10.18 -5.29
CA ASP A 324 -10.68 -10.31 -5.79
C ASP A 324 -11.62 -9.67 -4.76
N LYS A 325 -12.31 -8.62 -5.15
CA LYS A 325 -13.28 -7.92 -4.31
C LYS A 325 -14.69 -8.17 -4.85
N GLN A 326 -15.57 -8.71 -3.99
CA GLN A 326 -16.96 -9.00 -4.33
C GLN A 326 -17.12 -9.91 -5.57
N GLN A 327 -16.13 -10.74 -5.87
CA GLN A 327 -16.10 -11.69 -7.01
C GLN A 327 -16.17 -11.06 -8.41
N THR A 328 -16.34 -9.75 -8.52
CA THR A 328 -16.50 -9.02 -9.80
C THR A 328 -15.46 -7.96 -10.06
N VAL A 329 -14.68 -7.58 -9.05
CA VAL A 329 -13.69 -6.50 -9.16
C VAL A 329 -12.30 -6.99 -8.82
N LEU A 330 -11.38 -6.88 -9.76
CA LEU A 330 -9.95 -7.01 -9.47
C LEU A 330 -9.44 -5.69 -8.94
N ARG A 331 -9.12 -5.65 -7.66
CA ARG A 331 -8.55 -4.45 -7.01
C ARG A 331 -7.04 -4.58 -6.86
N VAL A 332 -6.33 -3.57 -7.33
CA VAL A 332 -4.93 -3.33 -6.98
C VAL A 332 -4.85 -2.07 -6.14
N GLU A 333 -4.24 -2.18 -4.97
CA GLU A 333 -4.25 -1.12 -3.97
C GLU A 333 -2.86 -0.87 -3.40
N THR A 334 -2.40 0.38 -3.50
CA THR A 334 -1.16 0.84 -2.87
C THR A 334 -1.47 1.54 -1.56
N THR A 335 -0.82 1.09 -0.48
CA THR A 335 -0.88 1.72 0.85
C THR A 335 0.44 2.41 1.15
N ILE A 336 0.41 3.72 1.45
CA ILE A 336 1.56 4.51 1.87
C ILE A 336 1.37 4.93 3.33
N ASN A 337 2.18 4.35 4.23
CA ASN A 337 2.29 4.73 5.64
C ASN A 337 3.54 5.57 5.92
N ASP A 338 4.61 5.34 5.16
CA ASP A 338 5.82 6.16 5.23
C ASP A 338 6.21 6.69 3.85
N PRO A 339 5.92 7.96 3.56
CA PRO A 339 6.22 8.55 2.27
C PRO A 339 7.73 8.85 2.06
N ARG A 340 8.57 8.81 3.11
CA ARG A 340 9.99 9.17 3.02
C ARG A 340 10.79 8.24 2.11
N ASP A 341 10.31 7.01 1.91
CA ASP A 341 10.91 6.03 0.99
C ASP A 341 10.64 6.35 -0.50
N LEU A 342 9.72 7.27 -0.75
CA LEU A 342 9.24 7.62 -2.08
C LEU A 342 9.74 8.99 -2.51
N LYS A 343 10.04 9.15 -3.79
CA LYS A 343 10.50 10.41 -4.36
C LYS A 343 9.54 10.89 -5.46
N VAL A 344 9.39 12.20 -5.55
CA VAL A 344 8.62 12.87 -6.60
C VAL A 344 9.48 13.96 -7.26
N PHE A 345 9.27 14.16 -8.56
CA PHE A 345 9.99 15.18 -9.31
C PHE A 345 9.26 16.51 -9.20
N ARG A 346 9.79 17.43 -8.38
CA ARG A 346 9.17 18.71 -8.08
C ARG A 346 10.20 19.80 -7.75
N THR A 347 9.75 21.04 -7.71
CA THR A 347 10.50 22.19 -7.17
C THR A 347 10.62 22.09 -5.63
N LYS A 348 11.61 22.78 -5.06
CA LYS A 348 11.74 22.90 -3.60
C LYS A 348 10.60 23.77 -3.06
N GLU A 349 10.28 23.58 -1.78
CA GLU A 349 9.34 24.46 -1.07
C GLU A 349 9.94 25.84 -0.90
N GLY A 350 9.13 26.87 -1.14
CA GLY A 350 9.60 28.26 -1.11
C GLY A 350 10.27 28.74 -2.40
N ASP A 351 10.42 27.85 -3.40
CA ASP A 351 11.00 28.17 -4.70
C ASP A 351 10.14 27.51 -5.81
N PRO A 352 8.94 28.02 -6.09
CA PRO A 352 8.01 27.46 -7.07
C PRO A 352 8.56 27.49 -8.49
N ASP A 353 9.37 28.50 -8.83
CA ASP A 353 9.95 28.71 -10.17
C ASP A 353 11.34 28.05 -10.31
N GLY A 354 11.84 27.43 -9.24
CA GLY A 354 13.13 26.79 -9.20
C GLY A 354 13.22 25.50 -10.01
N LYS A 355 14.43 25.01 -10.18
CA LYS A 355 14.69 23.77 -10.91
C LYS A 355 14.05 22.57 -10.21
N LYS A 356 13.24 21.80 -10.95
CA LYS A 356 12.67 20.53 -10.47
C LYS A 356 13.77 19.50 -10.22
N SER A 357 13.61 18.73 -9.14
CA SER A 357 14.52 17.65 -8.76
C SER A 357 13.75 16.52 -8.05
N TRP A 358 14.38 15.34 -7.93
CA TRP A 358 13.81 14.21 -7.21
C TRP A 358 13.89 14.44 -5.70
N LEU A 359 12.79 14.85 -5.09
CA LEU A 359 12.68 15.15 -3.66
C LEU A 359 11.83 14.08 -2.96
N ARG A 360 12.08 13.86 -1.67
CA ARG A 360 11.26 12.95 -0.85
C ARG A 360 9.82 13.46 -0.75
N LEU A 361 8.89 12.53 -0.80
CA LEU A 361 7.48 12.78 -0.55
C LEU A 361 7.28 13.09 0.95
N ARG A 362 6.41 14.04 1.28
CA ARG A 362 6.18 14.51 2.65
C ARG A 362 4.88 13.96 3.23
N LYS A 363 4.75 14.07 4.56
CA LYS A 363 3.52 13.66 5.28
C LYS A 363 2.41 14.71 5.24
N GLY A 364 2.73 15.98 5.02
CA GLY A 364 1.74 17.06 4.98
C GLY A 364 0.64 16.82 3.95
N VAL A 365 -0.56 17.29 4.25
CA VAL A 365 -1.73 17.15 3.36
C VAL A 365 -1.53 17.81 1.99
N ALA A 366 -0.68 18.80 1.90
CA ALA A 366 -0.30 19.43 0.62
C ALA A 366 0.35 18.45 -0.40
N ASP A 367 0.91 17.35 0.07
CA ASP A 367 1.50 16.30 -0.78
C ASP A 367 0.51 15.14 -1.07
N LEU A 368 -0.77 15.24 -0.67
CA LEU A 368 -1.74 14.16 -0.85
C LEU A 368 -1.97 13.83 -2.32
N GLN A 369 -2.11 14.85 -3.18
CA GLN A 369 -2.24 14.65 -4.62
C GLN A 369 -1.02 13.89 -5.17
N ARG A 370 0.19 14.26 -4.77
CA ARG A 370 1.42 13.57 -5.21
C ARG A 370 1.49 12.14 -4.71
N ARG A 371 0.96 11.86 -3.50
CA ARG A 371 0.85 10.49 -3.01
C ARG A 371 -0.09 9.66 -3.88
N ALA A 372 -1.23 10.23 -4.27
CA ALA A 372 -2.17 9.58 -5.17
C ALA A 372 -1.53 9.27 -6.53
N GLU A 373 -0.80 10.23 -7.12
CA GLU A 373 -0.07 10.04 -8.37
C GLU A 373 0.97 8.90 -8.29
N VAL A 374 1.73 8.85 -7.19
CA VAL A 374 2.72 7.78 -6.95
C VAL A 374 2.02 6.43 -6.79
N SER A 375 0.92 6.38 -6.04
CA SER A 375 0.14 5.16 -5.83
C SER A 375 -0.53 4.69 -7.13
N GLN A 376 -1.09 5.60 -7.91
CA GLN A 376 -1.67 5.28 -9.23
C GLN A 376 -0.62 4.64 -10.15
N LYS A 377 0.56 5.26 -10.26
CA LYS A 377 1.66 4.69 -11.05
C LYS A 377 2.15 3.34 -10.51
N SER A 378 2.05 3.13 -9.21
CA SER A 378 2.38 1.83 -8.60
C SER A 378 1.38 0.76 -9.01
N ASN A 379 0.08 1.06 -8.92
CA ASN A 379 -0.98 0.16 -9.35
C ASN A 379 -0.89 -0.14 -10.86
N GLU A 380 -0.59 0.88 -11.67
CA GLU A 380 -0.41 0.72 -13.12
C GLU A 380 0.74 -0.22 -13.46
N ARG A 381 1.90 -0.07 -12.79
CA ARG A 381 3.05 -0.97 -12.98
C ARG A 381 2.74 -2.39 -12.52
N TYR A 382 1.98 -2.55 -11.45
CA TYR A 382 1.57 -3.87 -10.97
C TYR A 382 0.65 -4.57 -12.00
N LEU A 383 -0.37 -3.87 -12.49
CA LEU A 383 -1.26 -4.38 -13.54
C LEU A 383 -0.49 -4.70 -14.83
N GLU A 384 0.48 -3.87 -15.21
CA GLU A 384 1.34 -4.16 -16.37
C GLU A 384 2.20 -5.41 -16.13
N GLY A 385 2.69 -5.61 -14.91
CA GLY A 385 3.36 -6.85 -14.53
C GLY A 385 2.46 -8.08 -14.65
N LEU A 386 1.16 -7.94 -14.36
CA LEU A 386 0.18 -9.01 -14.54
C LEU A 386 -0.13 -9.28 -16.02
N ALA A 387 0.05 -8.31 -16.90
CA ALA A 387 -0.15 -8.51 -18.34
C ALA A 387 0.80 -9.55 -18.96
N SER A 388 1.89 -9.87 -18.26
CA SER A 388 2.79 -10.96 -18.68
C SER A 388 2.18 -12.36 -18.47
N VAL A 389 1.04 -12.46 -17.79
CA VAL A 389 0.26 -13.69 -17.69
C VAL A 389 -0.46 -13.92 -19.02
N GLN A 390 0.09 -14.78 -19.83
CA GLN A 390 -0.59 -15.21 -21.05
C GLN A 390 -1.68 -16.22 -20.68
N HIS A 391 -2.93 -15.80 -20.74
CA HIS A 391 -4.06 -16.63 -20.33
C HIS A 391 -4.39 -17.77 -21.29
N ASP A 392 -3.90 -17.70 -22.53
CA ASP A 392 -4.29 -18.61 -23.62
C ASP A 392 -3.10 -19.32 -24.32
N GLN A 393 -1.86 -19.12 -23.85
CA GLN A 393 -0.76 -19.90 -24.41
C GLN A 393 -0.71 -21.27 -23.73
N SER A 394 -0.95 -22.31 -24.50
CA SER A 394 -0.70 -23.67 -24.07
C SER A 394 0.77 -23.84 -23.67
N LEU A 395 1.03 -24.77 -22.74
CA LEU A 395 2.42 -25.14 -22.41
C LEU A 395 3.18 -25.51 -23.68
N GLU A 396 2.52 -26.19 -24.60
CA GLU A 396 3.04 -26.57 -25.91
C GLU A 396 3.55 -25.36 -26.69
N SER A 397 2.72 -24.32 -26.91
CA SER A 397 3.13 -23.12 -27.67
C SER A 397 4.26 -22.36 -27.00
N THR A 398 4.27 -22.32 -25.67
CA THR A 398 5.32 -21.69 -24.87
C THR A 398 6.65 -22.42 -25.01
N VAL A 399 6.62 -23.76 -24.95
CA VAL A 399 7.80 -24.61 -25.07
C VAL A 399 8.28 -24.70 -26.53
N GLN A 400 7.38 -24.80 -27.49
CA GLN A 400 7.71 -24.87 -28.92
C GLN A 400 8.58 -23.69 -29.34
N SER A 401 8.28 -22.47 -28.87
CA SER A 401 9.05 -21.27 -29.22
C SER A 401 10.53 -21.33 -28.83
N ILE A 402 10.91 -22.18 -27.91
CA ILE A 402 12.30 -22.37 -27.48
C ILE A 402 12.91 -23.68 -27.99
N CYS A 403 12.07 -24.61 -28.44
CA CYS A 403 12.49 -25.88 -29.05
C CYS A 403 12.82 -25.74 -30.55
N GLU A 404 12.70 -24.54 -31.10
CA GLU A 404 13.09 -24.24 -32.48
C GLU A 404 14.41 -23.49 -32.53
N PRO A 405 15.27 -23.73 -33.56
CA PRO A 405 16.50 -22.95 -33.70
C PRO A 405 16.18 -21.46 -33.96
N THR A 406 17.02 -20.58 -33.44
CA THR A 406 16.87 -19.13 -33.60
C THR A 406 18.16 -18.48 -34.08
N VAL A 407 18.16 -17.15 -34.28
CA VAL A 407 19.33 -16.38 -34.70
C VAL A 407 19.59 -15.27 -33.70
N LEU A 408 20.82 -15.17 -33.21
CA LEU A 408 21.30 -14.07 -32.37
C LEU A 408 22.49 -13.38 -33.03
N GLN A 409 22.34 -12.10 -33.35
CA GLN A 409 23.39 -11.29 -34.02
C GLN A 409 23.97 -11.98 -35.27
N GLY A 410 23.11 -12.44 -36.17
CA GLY A 410 23.48 -13.10 -37.42
C GLY A 410 24.02 -14.53 -37.30
N ARG A 411 24.11 -15.08 -36.09
CA ARG A 411 24.61 -16.43 -35.86
C ARG A 411 23.52 -17.36 -35.37
N ARG A 412 23.43 -18.55 -35.99
CA ARG A 412 22.46 -19.58 -35.60
C ARG A 412 22.68 -20.04 -34.17
N VAL A 413 21.58 -20.20 -33.43
CA VAL A 413 21.52 -20.71 -32.08
C VAL A 413 20.65 -21.97 -32.13
N ARG A 414 21.11 -23.07 -31.51
CA ARG A 414 20.37 -24.33 -31.51
C ARG A 414 19.06 -24.23 -30.73
N ALA A 415 18.17 -25.15 -30.99
CA ALA A 415 17.00 -25.38 -30.15
C ALA A 415 17.41 -25.77 -28.70
N LEU A 416 16.59 -25.36 -27.74
CA LEU A 416 16.63 -25.89 -26.38
C LEU A 416 15.89 -27.21 -26.29
N GLN A 417 16.36 -28.08 -25.43
CA GLN A 417 15.71 -29.34 -25.08
C GLN A 417 15.34 -29.35 -23.60
N PRO A 418 14.22 -28.72 -23.21
CA PRO A 418 13.90 -28.43 -21.79
C PRO A 418 13.82 -29.67 -20.90
N LEU A 419 13.48 -30.83 -21.49
CA LEU A 419 13.38 -32.11 -20.76
C LEU A 419 14.69 -32.90 -20.72
N SER A 420 15.72 -32.49 -21.48
CA SER A 420 17.04 -33.14 -21.40
C SER A 420 17.72 -32.83 -20.05
N PRO A 421 18.61 -33.70 -19.56
CA PRO A 421 19.32 -33.49 -18.31
C PRO A 421 20.13 -32.17 -18.32
N GLU A 422 20.86 -31.88 -19.41
CA GLU A 422 21.74 -30.70 -19.50
C GLU A 422 20.96 -29.38 -19.56
N ASP A 423 20.04 -29.23 -20.53
CA ASP A 423 19.25 -27.99 -20.68
C ASP A 423 18.27 -27.83 -19.52
N GLY A 424 17.72 -28.96 -19.00
CA GLY A 424 16.85 -28.95 -17.84
C GLY A 424 17.56 -28.47 -16.58
N LEU A 425 18.79 -28.90 -16.33
CA LEU A 425 19.62 -28.43 -15.22
C LEU A 425 19.97 -26.93 -15.38
N LEU A 426 20.32 -26.50 -16.58
CA LEU A 426 20.60 -25.09 -16.89
C LEU A 426 19.38 -24.22 -16.57
N LEU A 427 18.18 -24.61 -17.02
CA LEU A 427 16.94 -23.86 -16.76
C LEU A 427 16.62 -23.82 -15.26
N ALA A 428 16.76 -24.96 -14.56
CA ALA A 428 16.55 -25.03 -13.11
C ALA A 428 17.56 -24.16 -12.34
N THR A 429 18.79 -24.06 -12.84
CA THR A 429 19.84 -23.27 -12.21
C THR A 429 19.58 -21.77 -12.33
N VAL A 430 19.23 -21.25 -13.53
CA VAL A 430 19.07 -19.80 -13.76
C VAL A 430 17.81 -19.21 -13.12
N ILE A 431 16.80 -20.04 -12.78
CA ILE A 431 15.57 -19.57 -12.12
C ILE A 431 15.68 -19.54 -10.58
N ARG A 432 16.80 -20.00 -10.01
CA ARG A 432 16.97 -20.03 -8.55
C ARG A 432 16.75 -18.66 -7.93
N GLY A 433 16.10 -18.64 -6.76
CA GLY A 433 15.73 -17.41 -6.05
C GLY A 433 16.91 -16.48 -5.75
N GLU A 434 18.12 -17.04 -5.52
CA GLU A 434 19.34 -16.29 -5.29
C GLU A 434 19.74 -15.37 -6.48
N PHE A 435 19.28 -15.71 -7.70
CA PHE A 435 19.55 -14.92 -8.92
C PHE A 435 18.44 -13.93 -9.25
N ALA A 436 17.30 -14.01 -8.57
CA ALA A 436 16.15 -13.14 -8.82
C ALA A 436 16.46 -11.66 -8.55
N MET A 437 17.25 -11.38 -7.51
CA MET A 437 17.55 -10.01 -7.08
C MET A 437 18.70 -9.37 -7.88
N ASN A 438 19.81 -10.07 -8.03
CA ASN A 438 21.06 -9.51 -8.55
C ASN A 438 21.43 -10.02 -9.93
N GLY A 439 20.62 -10.90 -10.50
CA GLY A 439 21.02 -11.66 -11.67
C GLY A 439 22.24 -12.54 -11.36
N PHE A 440 22.84 -13.08 -12.40
CA PHE A 440 23.97 -14.02 -12.29
C PHE A 440 25.07 -13.69 -13.29
N ARG A 441 26.27 -14.17 -13.00
CA ARG A 441 27.44 -14.13 -13.87
C ARG A 441 27.84 -15.55 -14.23
N ASN A 442 28.69 -15.68 -15.22
CA ASN A 442 29.28 -16.96 -15.60
C ASN A 442 29.87 -17.73 -14.38
N ARG A 443 30.63 -17.05 -13.54
CA ARG A 443 31.25 -17.65 -12.34
C ARG A 443 30.25 -18.12 -11.28
N ASP A 444 29.04 -17.53 -11.23
CA ASP A 444 28.01 -17.86 -10.26
C ASP A 444 27.28 -19.17 -10.64
N LEU A 445 27.24 -19.48 -11.95
CA LEU A 445 26.64 -20.71 -12.48
C LEU A 445 27.58 -21.91 -12.45
N ARG A 446 28.89 -21.69 -12.44
CA ARG A 446 29.86 -22.77 -12.55
C ARG A 446 29.69 -23.84 -11.45
N PRO A 447 29.70 -23.51 -10.15
CA PRO A 447 29.58 -24.52 -9.09
C PRO A 447 28.20 -25.22 -9.06
N LEU A 448 27.22 -24.68 -9.77
CA LEU A 448 25.86 -25.25 -9.82
C LEU A 448 25.66 -26.18 -11.04
N LEU A 449 26.47 -26.00 -12.06
CA LEU A 449 26.39 -26.79 -13.31
C LEU A 449 27.47 -27.85 -13.43
N PHE A 450 28.54 -27.74 -12.63
CA PHE A 450 29.66 -28.67 -12.63
C PHE A 450 30.04 -29.00 -11.19
N GLU A 451 30.36 -30.26 -10.93
CA GLU A 451 30.83 -30.69 -9.60
C GLU A 451 32.27 -30.12 -9.35
N ASP A 452 32.41 -29.35 -8.29
CA ASP A 452 33.60 -28.63 -7.92
C ASP A 452 34.48 -29.42 -6.92
N ALA A 453 35.08 -30.51 -7.33
CA ALA A 453 36.15 -31.11 -6.56
C ALA A 453 37.50 -30.79 -7.23
N GLN A 454 38.27 -29.86 -6.64
CA GLN A 454 39.70 -29.57 -7.00
C GLN A 454 39.99 -29.50 -8.52
N THR A 455 39.28 -28.60 -9.22
CA THR A 455 39.32 -28.51 -10.68
C THR A 455 40.61 -27.76 -11.14
N PRO A 456 41.43 -28.33 -12.04
CA PRO A 456 42.59 -27.65 -12.61
C PRO A 456 42.21 -26.37 -13.36
N THR A 457 43.15 -25.39 -13.41
CA THR A 457 42.90 -24.08 -14.03
C THR A 457 42.45 -24.17 -15.49
N GLU A 458 42.92 -25.15 -16.22
CA GLU A 458 42.56 -25.37 -17.63
C GLU A 458 41.10 -25.84 -17.76
N GLU A 459 40.64 -26.72 -16.88
CA GLU A 459 39.27 -27.17 -16.87
C GLU A 459 38.29 -26.04 -16.42
N ILE A 460 38.70 -25.17 -15.49
CA ILE A 460 37.97 -23.95 -15.15
C ILE A 460 37.71 -23.08 -16.37
N ARG A 461 38.73 -22.88 -17.23
CA ARG A 461 38.58 -22.11 -18.48
C ARG A 461 37.63 -22.79 -19.44
N ARG A 462 37.69 -24.11 -19.59
CA ARG A 462 36.81 -24.91 -20.44
C ARG A 462 35.37 -24.83 -19.99
N GLN A 463 35.10 -24.96 -18.69
CA GLN A 463 33.79 -24.80 -18.08
C GLN A 463 33.23 -23.38 -18.29
N ALA A 464 34.02 -22.35 -18.05
CA ALA A 464 33.64 -20.97 -18.29
C ALA A 464 33.29 -20.70 -19.77
N ALA A 465 34.00 -21.30 -20.71
CA ALA A 465 33.67 -21.21 -22.14
C ALA A 465 32.38 -21.96 -22.46
N LYS A 466 32.11 -23.11 -21.83
CA LYS A 466 30.82 -23.85 -21.95
C LYS A 466 29.67 -23.00 -21.43
N ILE A 467 29.78 -22.40 -20.24
CA ILE A 467 28.73 -21.51 -19.68
C ILE A 467 28.49 -20.30 -20.60
N THR A 468 29.54 -19.70 -21.16
CA THR A 468 29.37 -18.58 -22.10
C THR A 468 28.54 -18.96 -23.31
N ARG A 469 28.72 -20.17 -23.83
CA ARG A 469 27.87 -20.72 -24.93
C ARG A 469 26.43 -20.94 -24.48
N LEU A 470 26.21 -21.46 -23.25
CA LEU A 470 24.88 -21.65 -22.65
C LEU A 470 24.16 -20.33 -22.40
N LEU A 471 24.86 -19.30 -21.92
CA LEU A 471 24.32 -17.95 -21.75
C LEU A 471 23.93 -17.33 -23.10
N ARG A 472 24.72 -17.56 -24.14
CA ARG A 472 24.38 -17.14 -25.50
C ARG A 472 23.14 -17.88 -26.03
N LEU A 473 22.99 -19.17 -25.72
CA LEU A 473 21.83 -19.98 -26.04
C LEU A 473 20.56 -19.38 -25.41
N LEU A 474 20.57 -19.15 -24.09
CA LEU A 474 19.43 -18.54 -23.38
C LEU A 474 19.09 -17.13 -23.89
N ARG A 475 20.09 -16.33 -24.26
CA ARG A 475 19.86 -15.00 -24.86
C ARG A 475 19.24 -15.09 -26.24
N GLY A 476 19.66 -16.05 -27.05
CA GLY A 476 19.10 -16.29 -28.37
C GLY A 476 17.60 -16.57 -28.32
N HIS A 477 17.17 -17.34 -27.32
CA HIS A 477 15.76 -17.64 -27.09
C HIS A 477 15.01 -16.55 -26.29
N GLY A 478 15.69 -15.44 -25.94
CA GLY A 478 15.08 -14.33 -25.21
C GLY A 478 14.74 -14.64 -23.75
N LEU A 479 15.29 -15.70 -23.18
CA LEU A 479 15.02 -16.09 -21.79
C LEU A 479 15.80 -15.24 -20.77
N ILE A 480 16.98 -14.75 -21.17
CA ILE A 480 17.79 -13.86 -20.35
C ILE A 480 18.23 -12.63 -21.15
N GLN A 481 18.55 -11.56 -20.44
CA GLN A 481 19.16 -10.35 -21.02
C GLN A 481 20.43 -9.98 -20.27
N LYS A 482 21.40 -9.40 -20.99
CA LYS A 482 22.62 -8.87 -20.39
C LYS A 482 22.34 -7.50 -19.79
N VAL A 483 22.77 -7.27 -18.57
CA VAL A 483 22.73 -5.95 -17.94
C VAL A 483 23.81 -5.06 -18.59
N PRO A 484 23.44 -3.89 -19.16
CA PRO A 484 24.39 -2.99 -19.83
C PRO A 484 25.61 -2.68 -18.95
N THR A 485 26.77 -2.56 -19.56
CA THR A 485 28.07 -2.23 -18.92
C THR A 485 28.55 -3.23 -17.86
N THR A 486 27.92 -4.39 -17.75
CA THR A 486 28.31 -5.43 -16.77
C THR A 486 28.49 -6.80 -17.42
N HIS A 487 29.04 -7.75 -16.65
CA HIS A 487 29.07 -9.18 -16.99
C HIS A 487 27.91 -9.96 -16.37
N ARG A 488 26.80 -9.28 -16.00
CA ARG A 488 25.64 -9.89 -15.39
C ARG A 488 24.52 -10.12 -16.40
N TYR A 489 23.70 -11.11 -16.08
CA TYR A 489 22.50 -11.47 -16.82
C TYR A 489 21.32 -11.53 -15.87
N THR A 490 20.14 -11.18 -16.35
CA THR A 490 18.87 -11.29 -15.63
C THR A 490 17.87 -12.05 -16.48
N LEU A 491 16.96 -12.78 -15.84
CA LEU A 491 15.83 -13.40 -16.53
C LEU A 491 14.90 -12.32 -17.10
N THR A 492 14.46 -12.52 -18.34
CA THR A 492 13.37 -11.72 -18.92
C THR A 492 12.02 -12.16 -18.35
N ALA A 493 10.94 -11.40 -18.58
CA ALA A 493 9.59 -11.82 -18.22
C ALA A 493 9.23 -13.14 -18.92
N LYS A 494 9.50 -13.24 -20.25
CA LYS A 494 9.35 -14.49 -21.02
C LYS A 494 10.15 -15.64 -20.38
N GLY A 495 11.41 -15.38 -20.02
CA GLY A 495 12.28 -16.42 -19.44
C GLY A 495 11.74 -16.95 -18.11
N ARG A 496 11.32 -16.07 -17.22
CA ARG A 496 10.72 -16.49 -15.93
C ARG A 496 9.48 -17.35 -16.14
N GLN A 497 8.56 -16.89 -16.97
CA GLN A 497 7.32 -17.61 -17.25
C GLN A 497 7.59 -18.99 -17.89
N THR A 498 8.35 -19.02 -18.99
CA THR A 498 8.64 -20.26 -19.72
C THR A 498 9.35 -21.28 -18.82
N ILE A 499 10.39 -20.85 -18.08
CA ILE A 499 11.15 -21.78 -17.24
C ILE A 499 10.31 -22.24 -16.06
N ALA A 500 9.52 -21.38 -15.41
CA ALA A 500 8.63 -21.77 -14.34
C ALA A 500 7.59 -22.80 -14.80
N SER A 501 6.97 -22.59 -15.95
CA SER A 501 6.00 -23.52 -16.54
C SER A 501 6.63 -24.90 -16.82
N ILE A 502 7.85 -24.93 -17.36
CA ILE A 502 8.61 -26.17 -17.59
C ILE A 502 8.92 -26.89 -16.28
N GLN A 503 9.35 -26.17 -15.24
CA GLN A 503 9.66 -26.79 -13.95
C GLN A 503 8.43 -27.39 -13.29
N VAL A 504 7.29 -26.69 -13.34
CA VAL A 504 6.01 -27.21 -12.87
C VAL A 504 5.58 -28.46 -13.65
N ALA A 505 5.71 -28.42 -14.98
CA ALA A 505 5.38 -29.56 -15.83
C ALA A 505 6.26 -30.80 -15.54
N LYS A 506 7.56 -30.59 -15.27
CA LYS A 506 8.48 -31.67 -14.90
C LYS A 506 8.14 -32.31 -13.55
N GLN A 507 7.54 -31.58 -12.64
CA GLN A 507 7.11 -32.04 -11.32
C GLN A 507 5.68 -32.57 -11.30
N ALA A 508 4.91 -32.37 -12.37
CA ALA A 508 3.54 -32.83 -12.45
C ALA A 508 3.48 -34.36 -12.47
N SER A 509 2.60 -34.92 -11.64
CA SER A 509 2.33 -36.36 -11.66
C SER A 509 1.60 -36.76 -12.92
N ALA A 510 2.09 -37.75 -13.64
CA ALA A 510 1.42 -38.31 -14.83
C ALA A 510 -0.03 -38.77 -14.53
N GLU A 511 -0.26 -39.30 -13.32
CA GLU A 511 -1.60 -39.68 -12.87
C GLU A 511 -2.54 -38.48 -12.71
N LYS A 512 -2.04 -37.34 -12.18
CA LYS A 512 -2.83 -36.10 -12.07
C LYS A 512 -3.13 -35.49 -13.43
N LEU A 513 -2.17 -35.54 -14.36
CA LEU A 513 -2.36 -35.02 -15.71
C LEU A 513 -3.36 -35.86 -16.50
N SER A 514 -3.32 -37.20 -16.35
CA SER A 514 -4.28 -38.09 -17.02
C SER A 514 -5.72 -37.91 -16.51
N LYS A 515 -5.91 -37.58 -15.21
CA LYS A 515 -7.23 -37.25 -14.66
C LYS A 515 -7.80 -35.90 -15.11
N LEU A 516 -6.96 -35.00 -15.63
CA LEU A 516 -7.39 -33.73 -16.20
C LEU A 516 -7.69 -33.82 -17.70
N ALA A 517 -7.32 -34.93 -18.35
CA ALA A 517 -7.55 -35.18 -19.76
C ALA A 517 -8.89 -35.92 -20.04
N VAL A 518 -9.64 -36.27 -19.01
CA VAL A 518 -10.99 -36.87 -19.04
C VAL A 518 -11.99 -35.85 -18.53
#